data_8af5cec8f555158d84827ebe653d8a9b
#
_entry.id   8af5cec8f555158d84827ebe653d8a9b
#
_cell.length_a   1.000
_cell.length_b   1.000
_cell.length_c   1.000
_cell.angle_alpha   90.00
_cell.angle_beta   90.00
_cell.angle_gamma   90.00
#
_symmetry.space_group_name_H-M   'P 1'
#
loop_
_entity.id
_entity.type
_entity.pdbx_description
1 polymer ?
#
loop_
_entity_poly.entity_id
_entity_poly.type
_entity_poly.pdbx_seq_one_letter_code
_entity_poly.pdbx_strand_id
1 'polypeptide(L)'
;MSENSDNRNPRDATPPPAAARPVPPPEADDDGDEGDDEGGDEGEGGGASASGGQPGQPGQPGGRRRRRRRRRRGAQVLFTPEGQAYRMTAGPDGQQVQVFLTPQELEQYKQRQAQQQQQGQQQPQQQQQHQGHGGGQQHQRQHHGGQGQAQPQSNLAPVEGVLDTEVKGPNAFLRQLKRNLLAAPDDPELPKNLVQKLRLRQGQYLTAFAQMRGNKGIIQKVDTVDGRPLEGVSRLPHFADLTSVDPTERLKLENGHKEMVTRVLDLISPIGKGQRALIVAPPKTGKTIMLQRIAQAVISNHPEAHVMVVLIDERPEEVTDMRRSIKAEVLASSSDRPTGDHLKVAELALERARRLVETGKDVVILLDSITRLARAFNKEVDNSGRTMSGGVDSRALERPKRIFGAARATEEAGSLTIIGTALIDTGSRMDEVIFEEFKGTGNSEVTLDRLLAEKRVFPAVNIAQSGTRKEEKLFTQREYEKVKKLRQMLFAVKPVEAMEALVKRLSRYTYNDEFLDEL
;
A
#
# COMPACT_ATOMS: atom_id res chain seq x y z
N MET A 1 -0.71 83.79 -27.21
CA MET A 1 0.28 84.40 -26.26
C MET A 1 1.03 83.23 -25.69
N SER A 2 2.16 83.10 -26.21
CA SER A 2 3.57 82.87 -25.86
C SER A 2 3.79 81.42 -25.48
N GLU A 3 4.40 80.52 -26.40
CA GLU A 3 5.85 80.50 -26.73
C GLU A 3 6.73 80.19 -25.53
N ASN A 4 7.37 79.02 -25.54
CA ASN A 4 8.82 78.75 -25.54
C ASN A 4 9.04 77.26 -25.45
N SER A 5 9.54 76.54 -26.45
CA SER A 5 10.92 76.37 -26.94
C SER A 5 11.96 76.19 -25.80
N ASP A 6 12.56 74.96 -25.79
CA ASP A 6 13.98 74.66 -26.06
C ASP A 6 14.35 73.26 -25.71
N ASN A 7 14.80 72.46 -26.63
CA ASN A 7 16.20 72.26 -27.04
C ASN A 7 17.06 71.56 -25.99
N ARG A 8 17.41 70.24 -26.24
CA ARG A 8 18.77 69.69 -26.05
C ARG A 8 18.91 68.22 -26.43
N ASN A 9 19.55 68.09 -27.44
CA ASN A 9 20.84 67.44 -27.74
C ASN A 9 20.90 65.93 -27.65
N PRO A 10 21.18 65.24 -28.79
CA PRO A 10 21.36 63.81 -28.87
C PRO A 10 22.85 63.46 -28.82
N ARG A 11 23.33 62.93 -27.68
CA ARG A 11 24.60 62.17 -27.58
C ARG A 11 24.60 61.46 -26.25
N ASP A 12 24.24 60.16 -26.29
CA ASP A 12 24.83 59.08 -25.51
C ASP A 12 23.98 57.81 -25.75
N ALA A 13 24.23 57.20 -26.90
CA ALA A 13 23.77 55.85 -27.19
C ALA A 13 24.96 54.89 -27.07
N THR A 14 24.99 54.16 -25.99
CA THR A 14 25.84 52.95 -25.86
C THR A 14 25.26 51.82 -26.69
N PRO A 15 26.06 51.12 -27.54
CA PRO A 15 25.57 50.01 -28.35
C PRO A 15 25.32 48.76 -27.53
N PRO A 16 24.36 47.88 -27.92
CA PRO A 16 24.10 46.62 -27.26
C PRO A 16 25.23 45.61 -27.53
N PRO A 17 25.47 44.63 -26.63
CA PRO A 17 26.51 43.64 -26.81
C PRO A 17 26.16 42.64 -27.93
N ALA A 18 27.17 42.29 -28.69
CA ALA A 18 27.13 41.41 -29.86
C ALA A 18 26.62 40.00 -29.52
N ALA A 19 25.75 39.47 -30.36
CA ALA A 19 25.28 38.10 -30.33
C ALA A 19 26.43 37.11 -30.50
N ALA A 20 26.56 36.16 -29.60
CA ALA A 20 27.46 35.04 -29.67
C ALA A 20 27.04 34.07 -30.78
N ARG A 21 28.02 33.68 -31.62
CA ARG A 21 27.84 32.67 -32.69
C ARG A 21 27.68 31.28 -32.10
N PRO A 22 26.89 30.39 -32.67
CA PRO A 22 26.78 28.99 -32.27
C PRO A 22 28.06 28.19 -32.61
N VAL A 23 28.49 27.37 -31.66
CA VAL A 23 29.59 26.42 -31.81
C VAL A 23 29.02 25.16 -32.51
N PRO A 24 29.73 24.59 -33.52
CA PRO A 24 29.30 23.34 -34.16
C PRO A 24 29.58 22.13 -33.26
N PRO A 25 28.81 21.03 -33.43
CA PRO A 25 29.01 19.79 -32.68
C PRO A 25 30.27 19.04 -33.17
N PRO A 26 30.92 18.24 -32.31
CA PRO A 26 32.07 17.42 -32.71
C PRO A 26 31.65 16.26 -33.62
N GLU A 27 32.49 15.98 -34.59
CA GLU A 27 32.36 14.89 -35.57
C GLU A 27 32.49 13.53 -34.86
N ALA A 28 31.75 12.57 -35.36
CA ALA A 28 31.82 11.17 -35.00
C ALA A 28 32.98 10.53 -35.76
N ASP A 29 33.92 9.93 -35.04
CA ASP A 29 34.89 9.01 -35.62
C ASP A 29 34.27 7.63 -35.74
N ASP A 30 34.21 7.21 -36.99
CA ASP A 30 33.90 5.88 -37.50
C ASP A 30 35.25 5.15 -37.65
N ASP A 31 35.42 4.03 -36.92
CA ASP A 31 36.40 3.02 -37.31
C ASP A 31 35.89 1.66 -36.84
N GLY A 32 35.50 0.87 -37.83
CA GLY A 32 35.29 -0.55 -37.71
C GLY A 32 36.63 -1.28 -37.62
N ASP A 33 36.64 -2.45 -37.03
CA ASP A 33 37.20 -3.64 -37.68
C ASP A 33 36.82 -4.93 -36.95
N GLU A 34 36.67 -5.93 -37.76
CA GLU A 34 36.37 -7.34 -37.49
C GLU A 34 37.56 -8.05 -36.83
N GLY A 35 37.29 -9.18 -36.16
CA GLY A 35 38.32 -10.18 -35.88
C GLY A 35 37.94 -11.24 -34.88
N ASP A 36 37.48 -12.37 -35.38
CA ASP A 36 37.43 -13.69 -34.75
C ASP A 36 38.78 -14.07 -34.12
N ASP A 37 38.82 -14.81 -33.02
CA ASP A 37 39.25 -16.22 -33.05
C ASP A 37 39.45 -16.84 -31.65
N GLU A 38 39.32 -18.12 -31.62
CA GLU A 38 39.37 -19.14 -30.60
C GLU A 38 40.70 -19.22 -29.78
N GLY A 39 40.60 -19.86 -28.62
CA GLY A 39 41.57 -20.88 -28.27
C GLY A 39 42.30 -20.76 -26.94
N GLY A 40 41.99 -21.68 -26.05
CA GLY A 40 42.99 -22.60 -25.49
C GLY A 40 43.76 -22.17 -24.23
N ASP A 41 43.44 -22.83 -23.17
CA ASP A 41 44.25 -23.84 -22.46
C ASP A 41 45.31 -23.40 -21.43
N GLU A 42 45.18 -24.01 -20.29
CA GLU A 42 46.14 -24.52 -19.29
C GLU A 42 47.35 -23.70 -18.82
N GLY A 43 47.55 -23.80 -17.50
CA GLY A 43 48.91 -23.72 -16.96
C GLY A 43 49.06 -23.36 -15.49
N GLU A 44 49.24 -24.37 -14.72
CA GLU A 44 49.77 -24.55 -13.38
C GLU A 44 50.90 -23.60 -12.88
N GLY A 45 50.98 -23.59 -11.52
CA GLY A 45 52.26 -23.52 -10.79
C GLY A 45 52.38 -22.28 -9.86
N GLY A 46 52.37 -22.38 -8.56
CA GLY A 46 53.35 -23.03 -7.72
C GLY A 46 54.04 -22.05 -6.80
N GLY A 47 54.10 -22.39 -5.52
CA GLY A 47 55.23 -22.00 -4.65
C GLY A 47 54.95 -20.90 -3.60
N ALA A 48 54.68 -21.18 -2.35
CA ALA A 48 55.53 -21.60 -1.23
C ALA A 48 56.34 -20.48 -0.52
N SER A 49 56.14 -20.47 0.74
CA SER A 49 57.02 -20.35 1.95
C SER A 49 56.90 -19.02 2.68
N ALA A 50 56.56 -19.04 3.93
CA ALA A 50 57.09 -19.56 5.17
C ALA A 50 57.72 -18.48 6.07
N SER A 51 57.49 -18.67 7.32
CA SER A 51 58.18 -18.25 8.57
C SER A 51 57.60 -17.01 9.28
N GLY A 52 57.34 -16.96 10.56
CA GLY A 52 57.75 -17.72 11.71
C GLY A 52 57.77 -16.75 12.89
N GLY A 53 57.35 -17.20 14.09
CA GLY A 53 57.70 -16.46 15.30
C GLY A 53 56.62 -16.42 16.42
N GLN A 54 56.68 -17.38 17.31
CA GLN A 54 56.19 -17.35 18.69
C GLN A 54 57.32 -16.88 19.61
N PRO A 55 57.19 -16.74 21.01
CA PRO A 55 56.04 -16.84 21.94
C PRO A 55 56.05 -15.81 23.12
N GLY A 56 55.04 -15.87 23.99
CA GLY A 56 55.12 -15.22 25.30
C GLY A 56 53.81 -15.29 26.14
N GLN A 57 53.75 -16.24 27.10
CA GLN A 57 52.80 -16.32 28.21
C GLN A 57 53.41 -15.67 29.47
N PRO A 58 52.72 -15.55 30.68
CA PRO A 58 51.35 -15.88 31.11
C PRO A 58 50.70 -14.86 32.12
N GLY A 59 49.41 -15.08 32.49
CA GLY A 59 48.81 -14.45 33.66
C GLY A 59 47.33 -14.71 33.84
N GLN A 60 46.96 -15.65 34.70
CA GLN A 60 45.57 -15.92 35.23
C GLN A 60 45.33 -15.09 36.51
N PRO A 61 44.11 -15.07 37.19
CA PRO A 61 42.87 -15.85 37.03
C PRO A 61 41.53 -15.12 37.33
N GLY A 62 40.42 -15.79 37.05
CA GLY A 62 39.24 -15.70 37.87
C GLY A 62 37.94 -15.19 37.25
N GLY A 63 37.00 -16.08 36.91
CA GLY A 63 35.63 -15.67 36.54
C GLY A 63 34.76 -16.83 36.06
N ARG A 64 33.90 -17.31 36.97
CA ARG A 64 32.98 -18.44 36.78
C ARG A 64 32.15 -18.39 35.48
N ARG A 65 32.41 -19.28 34.52
CA ARG A 65 31.57 -19.51 33.33
C ARG A 65 30.46 -20.50 33.67
N ARG A 66 29.18 -20.02 33.67
CA ARG A 66 27.98 -20.85 33.60
C ARG A 66 27.95 -21.59 32.25
N ARG A 67 28.11 -22.93 32.27
CA ARG A 67 27.89 -23.80 31.08
C ARG A 67 26.44 -23.75 30.65
N ARG A 68 26.13 -23.08 29.53
CA ARG A 68 24.87 -23.25 28.76
C ARG A 68 24.93 -24.63 28.10
N ARG A 69 24.10 -25.58 28.56
CA ARG A 69 23.82 -26.84 27.87
C ARG A 69 23.17 -26.53 26.51
N ARG A 70 23.92 -26.71 25.42
CA ARG A 70 23.37 -26.81 24.07
C ARG A 70 22.50 -28.08 24.00
N ARG A 71 21.16 -27.95 23.97
CA ARG A 71 20.26 -29.01 23.57
C ARG A 71 20.57 -29.36 22.12
N ARG A 72 21.11 -30.58 21.89
CA ARG A 72 21.20 -31.18 20.55
C ARG A 72 19.78 -31.33 20.01
N ARG A 73 19.41 -30.58 19.00
CA ARG A 73 18.20 -30.84 18.19
C ARG A 73 18.49 -32.15 17.46
N GLY A 74 17.69 -33.19 17.71
CA GLY A 74 17.71 -34.44 16.96
C GLY A 74 17.48 -34.15 15.47
N ALA A 75 18.22 -34.82 14.61
CA ALA A 75 18.05 -34.70 13.16
C ALA A 75 16.61 -35.10 12.78
N GLN A 76 15.93 -34.24 12.09
CA GLN A 76 14.55 -34.43 11.62
C GLN A 76 14.58 -35.35 10.40
N VAL A 77 13.73 -36.39 10.41
CA VAL A 77 13.55 -37.28 9.24
C VAL A 77 12.54 -36.64 8.31
N LEU A 78 12.89 -36.54 7.03
CA LEU A 78 12.10 -35.98 5.94
C LEU A 78 11.74 -37.09 4.96
N PHE A 79 10.72 -36.86 4.10
CA PHE A 79 10.27 -37.84 3.09
C PHE A 79 10.34 -37.21 1.70
N THR A 80 10.78 -37.99 0.71
CA THR A 80 10.70 -37.61 -0.71
C THR A 80 9.26 -37.72 -1.22
N PRO A 81 8.90 -37.08 -2.35
CA PRO A 81 7.59 -37.25 -2.99
C PRO A 81 7.22 -38.70 -3.28
N GLU A 82 8.22 -39.60 -3.44
CA GLU A 82 8.09 -41.02 -3.69
C GLU A 82 7.99 -41.87 -2.40
N GLY A 83 7.98 -41.22 -1.22
CA GLY A 83 7.78 -41.86 0.08
C GLY A 83 9.05 -42.41 0.74
N GLN A 84 10.25 -42.16 0.23
CA GLN A 84 11.51 -42.60 0.86
C GLN A 84 11.93 -41.67 1.97
N ALA A 85 12.29 -42.23 3.13
CA ALA A 85 12.71 -41.44 4.31
C ALA A 85 14.20 -41.09 4.24
N TYR A 86 14.58 -39.83 4.50
CA TYR A 86 15.96 -39.38 4.55
C TYR A 86 16.21 -38.36 5.67
N ARG A 87 17.47 -38.17 6.05
CA ARG A 87 17.92 -37.11 6.96
C ARG A 87 19.01 -36.26 6.31
N MET A 88 19.06 -34.99 6.66
CA MET A 88 20.12 -34.09 6.24
C MET A 88 21.30 -34.21 7.23
N THR A 89 22.49 -34.50 6.72
CA THR A 89 23.74 -34.56 7.48
C THR A 89 24.79 -33.66 6.83
N ALA A 90 25.67 -33.07 7.66
CA ALA A 90 26.79 -32.29 7.12
C ALA A 90 27.87 -33.26 6.56
N GLY A 91 28.19 -33.11 5.28
CA GLY A 91 29.31 -33.80 4.64
C GLY A 91 30.67 -33.26 5.10
N PRO A 92 31.78 -33.88 4.68
CA PRO A 92 33.14 -33.47 5.05
C PRO A 92 33.46 -32.01 4.67
N ASP A 93 32.83 -31.48 3.64
CA ASP A 93 33.03 -30.14 3.08
C ASP A 93 32.02 -29.10 3.61
N GLY A 94 31.29 -29.41 4.68
CA GLY A 94 30.28 -28.53 5.28
C GLY A 94 28.98 -28.37 4.49
N GLN A 95 28.81 -29.03 3.35
CA GLN A 95 27.56 -29.06 2.59
C GLN A 95 26.58 -30.05 3.21
N GLN A 96 25.28 -29.75 3.14
CA GLN A 96 24.25 -30.66 3.62
C GLN A 96 23.97 -31.76 2.58
N VAL A 97 24.18 -33.02 2.97
CA VAL A 97 23.96 -34.20 2.13
C VAL A 97 22.72 -34.94 2.61
N GLN A 98 21.90 -35.40 1.67
CA GLN A 98 20.75 -36.26 1.94
C GLN A 98 21.23 -37.71 2.15
N VAL A 99 20.96 -38.28 3.30
CA VAL A 99 21.25 -39.68 3.62
C VAL A 99 19.91 -40.41 3.79
N PHE A 100 19.62 -41.35 2.89
CA PHE A 100 18.43 -42.19 2.96
C PHE A 100 18.51 -43.18 4.13
N LEU A 101 17.39 -43.33 4.84
CA LEU A 101 17.29 -44.26 5.95
C LEU A 101 16.91 -45.67 5.44
N THR A 102 17.57 -46.66 6.00
CA THR A 102 17.16 -48.05 5.81
C THR A 102 15.83 -48.35 6.52
N PRO A 103 15.07 -49.36 6.11
CA PRO A 103 13.82 -49.75 6.78
C PRO A 103 13.97 -49.97 8.29
N GLN A 104 15.10 -50.54 8.72
CA GLN A 104 15.40 -50.77 10.14
C GLN A 104 15.64 -49.46 10.92
N GLU A 105 16.34 -48.49 10.34
CA GLU A 105 16.58 -47.19 10.95
C GLU A 105 15.29 -46.35 11.07
N LEU A 106 14.41 -46.47 10.09
CA LEU A 106 13.10 -45.80 10.10
C LEU A 106 12.20 -46.39 11.21
N GLU A 107 12.25 -47.71 11.42
CA GLU A 107 11.48 -48.36 12.48
C GLU A 107 12.01 -48.02 13.88
N GLN A 108 13.32 -47.96 14.08
CA GLN A 108 13.94 -47.49 15.32
C GLN A 108 13.59 -46.00 15.60
N TYR A 109 13.53 -45.18 14.56
CA TYR A 109 13.12 -43.78 14.72
C TYR A 109 11.66 -43.66 15.19
N LYS A 110 10.75 -44.45 14.59
CA LYS A 110 9.34 -44.51 14.99
C LYS A 110 9.16 -44.97 16.43
N GLN A 111 9.89 -46.02 16.83
CA GLN A 111 9.86 -46.51 18.23
C GLN A 111 10.37 -45.50 19.26
N ARG A 112 11.43 -44.74 18.94
CA ARG A 112 11.93 -43.68 19.81
C ARG A 112 10.93 -42.50 19.94
N GLN A 113 10.23 -42.15 18.89
CA GLN A 113 9.16 -41.14 18.90
C GLN A 113 7.99 -41.61 19.78
N ALA A 114 7.57 -42.85 19.68
CA ALA A 114 6.51 -43.45 20.52
C ALA A 114 6.88 -43.45 22.02
N GLN A 115 8.13 -43.82 22.35
CA GLN A 115 8.62 -43.80 23.73
C GLN A 115 8.71 -42.38 24.31
N GLN A 116 9.07 -41.37 23.52
CA GLN A 116 9.06 -39.97 23.94
C GLN A 116 7.66 -39.42 24.21
N GLN A 117 6.65 -39.85 23.43
CA GLN A 117 5.26 -39.51 23.69
C GLN A 117 4.67 -40.13 24.93
N GLN A 118 5.09 -41.35 25.31
CA GLN A 118 4.67 -42.03 26.55
C GLN A 118 5.35 -41.43 27.79
N GLN A 119 6.59 -40.98 27.70
CA GLN A 119 7.30 -40.32 28.82
C GLN A 119 6.81 -38.89 29.11
N GLY A 120 6.11 -38.24 28.18
CA GLY A 120 5.51 -36.91 28.40
C GLY A 120 4.21 -36.91 29.20
N GLN A 121 3.60 -38.09 29.47
CA GLN A 121 2.33 -38.22 30.20
C GLN A 121 2.45 -38.68 31.64
N GLN A 122 3.67 -38.92 32.15
CA GLN A 122 3.91 -39.31 33.54
C GLN A 122 4.89 -38.31 34.17
N GLN A 123 4.38 -37.29 34.81
CA GLN A 123 5.04 -36.62 35.91
C GLN A 123 4.07 -36.46 37.08
N PRO A 124 4.49 -36.98 38.30
CA PRO A 124 3.61 -37.12 39.44
C PRO A 124 3.52 -35.84 40.27
N GLN A 125 2.31 -35.61 40.77
CA GLN A 125 2.08 -34.78 41.95
C GLN A 125 2.74 -35.44 43.16
N GLN A 126 3.76 -34.83 43.71
CA GLN A 126 4.17 -35.05 45.10
C GLN A 126 4.82 -33.79 45.70
N GLN A 127 4.34 -33.54 46.91
CA GLN A 127 4.89 -32.70 48.00
C GLN A 127 4.33 -31.29 48.16
N GLN A 128 3.32 -31.25 49.07
CA GLN A 128 3.44 -30.44 50.31
C GLN A 128 2.37 -30.92 51.30
N GLN A 129 2.80 -31.80 52.22
CA GLN A 129 2.20 -31.97 53.56
C GLN A 129 2.98 -31.11 54.53
N HIS A 130 2.30 -30.27 55.36
CA HIS A 130 2.44 -30.22 56.79
C HIS A 130 1.44 -29.23 57.40
N GLN A 131 0.59 -29.81 58.19
CA GLN A 131 0.23 -29.64 59.63
C GLN A 131 -0.84 -28.59 59.96
N GLY A 132 -1.87 -29.09 60.66
CA GLY A 132 -2.71 -28.28 61.53
C GLY A 132 -4.08 -28.90 61.87
N HIS A 133 -4.13 -29.69 62.91
CA HIS A 133 -5.17 -30.19 63.81
C HIS A 133 -6.59 -29.58 63.76
N GLY A 134 -7.58 -30.49 63.83
CA GLY A 134 -8.64 -30.42 64.86
C GLY A 134 -10.07 -30.34 64.42
N GLY A 135 -10.88 -31.36 64.76
CA GLY A 135 -12.30 -31.20 65.02
C GLY A 135 -13.30 -31.83 64.04
N GLY A 136 -13.79 -33.01 64.39
CA GLY A 136 -14.80 -33.76 63.71
C GLY A 136 -16.21 -33.17 63.78
N GLN A 137 -17.03 -33.59 62.84
CA GLN A 137 -18.41 -34.08 63.08
C GLN A 137 -18.98 -34.71 61.83
N GLN A 138 -19.50 -35.89 62.00
CA GLN A 138 -20.31 -36.66 61.04
C GLN A 138 -21.60 -35.91 60.69
N HIS A 139 -21.99 -35.89 59.40
CA HIS A 139 -23.38 -36.07 59.01
C HIS A 139 -23.53 -36.58 57.56
N GLN A 140 -24.07 -37.75 57.51
CA GLN A 140 -25.01 -38.37 56.58
C GLN A 140 -25.03 -38.02 55.08
N ARG A 141 -24.83 -39.09 54.34
CA ARG A 141 -25.15 -39.27 52.95
C ARG A 141 -26.61 -38.96 52.66
N GLN A 142 -26.88 -38.13 51.65
CA GLN A 142 -28.06 -38.27 50.81
C GLN A 142 -27.65 -38.19 49.35
N HIS A 143 -27.88 -39.28 48.64
CA HIS A 143 -27.88 -39.36 47.20
C HIS A 143 -29.04 -38.52 46.64
N HIS A 144 -28.72 -37.51 45.82
CA HIS A 144 -29.62 -37.09 44.76
C HIS A 144 -28.82 -37.04 43.47
N GLY A 145 -29.21 -37.96 42.58
CA GLY A 145 -28.81 -37.94 41.20
C GLY A 145 -29.50 -36.78 40.48
N GLY A 146 -28.86 -36.24 39.51
CA GLY A 146 -29.45 -35.20 38.65
C GLY A 146 -28.37 -34.46 37.91
N GLN A 147 -27.87 -35.05 36.86
CA GLN A 147 -27.78 -34.52 35.52
C GLN A 147 -27.60 -33.00 35.41
N GLY A 148 -26.56 -32.65 34.76
CA GLY A 148 -26.30 -31.34 34.22
C GLY A 148 -24.81 -31.10 34.17
N GLN A 149 -24.09 -31.77 33.30
CA GLN A 149 -22.83 -31.22 32.83
C GLN A 149 -23.16 -29.91 32.12
N ALA A 150 -23.18 -28.82 32.90
CA ALA A 150 -23.05 -27.50 32.36
C ALA A 150 -21.69 -27.50 31.62
N GLN A 151 -21.73 -27.62 30.30
CA GLN A 151 -20.60 -27.27 29.46
C GLN A 151 -20.14 -25.89 29.92
N PRO A 152 -18.84 -25.65 30.15
CA PRO A 152 -18.37 -24.33 30.45
C PRO A 152 -18.81 -23.45 29.29
N GLN A 153 -19.73 -22.51 29.54
CA GLN A 153 -20.09 -21.47 28.58
C GLN A 153 -18.76 -20.82 28.24
N SER A 154 -18.28 -21.08 27.03
CA SER A 154 -17.07 -20.49 26.51
C SER A 154 -17.27 -18.98 26.55
N ASN A 155 -16.50 -18.25 27.38
CA ASN A 155 -16.45 -16.79 27.40
C ASN A 155 -15.89 -16.29 26.06
N LEU A 156 -16.69 -16.45 25.00
CA LEU A 156 -16.37 -15.96 23.66
C LEU A 156 -16.90 -14.55 23.53
N ALA A 157 -16.02 -13.60 23.32
CA ALA A 157 -16.36 -12.22 23.05
C ALA A 157 -16.42 -11.98 21.53
N PRO A 158 -17.37 -11.18 21.03
CA PRO A 158 -17.39 -10.77 19.64
C PRO A 158 -16.20 -9.83 19.35
N VAL A 159 -15.53 -10.06 18.25
CA VAL A 159 -14.41 -9.24 17.75
C VAL A 159 -14.56 -9.05 16.25
N GLU A 160 -14.04 -7.93 15.75
CA GLU A 160 -14.07 -7.61 14.33
C GLU A 160 -12.82 -6.87 13.89
N GLY A 161 -12.53 -6.88 12.60
CA GLY A 161 -11.40 -6.15 12.03
C GLY A 161 -10.98 -6.66 10.66
N VAL A 162 -10.00 -5.98 10.09
CA VAL A 162 -9.38 -6.33 8.80
C VAL A 162 -8.27 -7.35 9.03
N LEU A 163 -8.31 -8.44 8.31
CA LEU A 163 -7.34 -9.54 8.41
C LEU A 163 -5.98 -9.12 7.85
N ASP A 164 -4.96 -9.21 8.72
CA ASP A 164 -3.55 -9.02 8.39
C ASP A 164 -2.81 -10.35 8.53
N THR A 165 -2.45 -10.97 7.39
CA THR A 165 -1.75 -12.25 7.30
C THR A 165 -0.24 -12.10 7.10
N GLU A 166 0.23 -10.91 6.69
CA GLU A 166 1.63 -10.62 6.38
C GLU A 166 2.45 -10.27 7.64
N VAL A 167 2.21 -11.03 8.70
CA VAL A 167 2.91 -10.88 9.97
C VAL A 167 3.84 -12.07 10.21
N LYS A 168 5.03 -11.80 10.74
CA LYS A 168 5.97 -12.87 11.13
C LYS A 168 5.39 -13.66 12.29
N GLY A 169 5.38 -14.99 12.19
CA GLY A 169 4.93 -15.89 13.27
C GLY A 169 3.74 -16.78 12.88
N PRO A 170 3.18 -17.52 13.85
CA PRO A 170 2.14 -18.54 13.64
C PRO A 170 0.73 -17.96 13.54
N ASN A 171 0.51 -16.70 13.90
CA ASN A 171 -0.79 -16.05 13.93
C ASN A 171 -0.89 -14.92 12.92
N ALA A 172 -2.09 -14.71 12.37
CA ALA A 172 -2.55 -13.51 11.73
C ALA A 172 -3.28 -12.64 12.77
N PHE A 173 -3.63 -11.40 12.42
CA PHE A 173 -4.27 -10.46 13.34
C PHE A 173 -5.46 -9.76 12.67
N LEU A 174 -6.46 -9.36 13.48
CA LEU A 174 -7.51 -8.46 13.03
C LEU A 174 -7.17 -7.02 13.40
N ARG A 175 -6.82 -6.22 12.38
CA ARG A 175 -6.48 -4.81 12.53
C ARG A 175 -7.74 -3.95 12.58
N GLN A 176 -7.73 -2.97 13.48
CA GLN A 176 -8.87 -2.12 13.72
C GLN A 176 -8.89 -0.90 12.77
N LEU A 177 -10.01 -0.64 12.07
CA LEU A 177 -10.20 0.54 11.22
C LEU A 177 -10.01 1.85 12.00
N LYS A 178 -10.54 1.92 13.24
CA LYS A 178 -10.38 3.07 14.13
C LYS A 178 -8.93 3.38 14.52
N ARG A 179 -8.02 2.42 14.34
CA ARG A 179 -6.58 2.54 14.58
C ARG A 179 -5.78 2.57 13.28
N ASN A 180 -6.41 2.92 12.16
CA ASN A 180 -5.80 3.01 10.83
C ASN A 180 -5.14 1.69 10.36
N LEU A 181 -5.66 0.55 10.76
CA LEU A 181 -5.09 -0.77 10.45
C LEU A 181 -3.67 -1.00 11.02
N LEU A 182 -3.20 -0.12 11.89
CA LEU A 182 -1.89 -0.27 12.54
C LEU A 182 -1.94 -1.32 13.64
N ALA A 183 -0.78 -1.97 13.88
CA ALA A 183 -0.64 -3.00 14.87
C ALA A 183 -0.84 -2.46 16.29
N ALA A 184 -1.66 -3.16 17.08
CA ALA A 184 -1.88 -2.87 18.48
C ALA A 184 -1.70 -4.13 19.36
N PRO A 185 -1.28 -3.98 20.63
CA PRO A 185 -1.01 -5.11 21.52
C PRO A 185 -2.25 -5.98 21.82
N ASP A 186 -3.43 -5.41 21.67
CA ASP A 186 -4.75 -6.03 21.92
C ASP A 186 -5.48 -6.46 20.65
N ASP A 187 -4.81 -6.44 19.49
CA ASP A 187 -5.41 -6.95 18.25
C ASP A 187 -5.72 -8.45 18.39
N PRO A 188 -6.93 -8.89 18.02
CA PRO A 188 -7.30 -10.29 18.07
C PRO A 188 -6.41 -11.16 17.17
N GLU A 189 -5.94 -12.28 17.74
CA GLU A 189 -5.07 -13.24 17.07
C GLU A 189 -5.89 -14.32 16.36
N LEU A 190 -5.61 -14.56 15.09
CA LEU A 190 -6.19 -15.64 14.30
C LEU A 190 -5.10 -16.65 13.94
N PRO A 191 -5.16 -17.91 14.41
CA PRO A 191 -4.18 -18.93 14.05
C PRO A 191 -4.11 -19.14 12.53
N LYS A 192 -2.90 -19.15 11.94
CA LYS A 192 -2.70 -19.31 10.48
C LYS A 192 -3.24 -20.62 9.92
N ASN A 193 -3.31 -21.69 10.72
CA ASN A 193 -3.97 -22.94 10.33
C ASN A 193 -5.48 -22.74 10.08
N LEU A 194 -6.14 -21.86 10.86
CA LEU A 194 -7.55 -21.54 10.65
C LEU A 194 -7.73 -20.65 9.43
N VAL A 195 -6.82 -19.69 9.18
CA VAL A 195 -6.78 -18.88 7.95
C VAL A 195 -6.73 -19.79 6.73
N GLN A 196 -5.82 -20.77 6.72
CA GLN A 196 -5.67 -21.72 5.61
C GLN A 196 -6.89 -22.63 5.45
N LYS A 197 -7.42 -23.19 6.56
CA LYS A 197 -8.59 -24.06 6.55
C LYS A 197 -9.83 -23.35 5.96
N LEU A 198 -10.02 -22.08 6.32
CA LEU A 198 -11.15 -21.26 5.87
C LEU A 198 -10.87 -20.51 4.58
N ARG A 199 -9.67 -20.66 3.99
CA ARG A 199 -9.20 -19.95 2.77
C ARG A 199 -9.36 -18.44 2.85
N LEU A 200 -9.11 -17.88 4.05
CA LEU A 200 -9.17 -16.44 4.27
C LEU A 200 -7.97 -15.73 3.63
N ARG A 201 -8.20 -14.49 3.20
CA ARG A 201 -7.20 -13.69 2.48
C ARG A 201 -6.95 -12.35 3.15
N GLN A 202 -5.75 -11.83 2.94
CA GLN A 202 -5.33 -10.49 3.36
C GLN A 202 -6.37 -9.43 2.97
N GLY A 203 -6.69 -8.52 3.89
CA GLY A 203 -7.60 -7.40 3.64
C GLY A 203 -9.08 -7.70 3.84
N GLN A 204 -9.50 -8.95 4.07
CA GLN A 204 -10.90 -9.28 4.38
C GLN A 204 -11.30 -8.72 5.74
N TYR A 205 -12.52 -8.17 5.84
CA TYR A 205 -13.10 -7.74 7.11
C TYR A 205 -13.87 -8.91 7.73
N LEU A 206 -13.43 -9.32 8.92
CA LEU A 206 -14.01 -10.45 9.63
C LEU A 206 -14.83 -9.98 10.84
N THR A 207 -16.01 -10.60 11.05
CA THR A 207 -16.61 -10.68 12.35
C THR A 207 -16.37 -12.08 12.90
N ALA A 208 -16.01 -12.18 14.17
CA ALA A 208 -15.56 -13.44 14.75
C ALA A 208 -15.83 -13.49 16.27
N PHE A 209 -15.68 -14.67 16.84
CA PHE A 209 -15.76 -14.90 18.27
C PHE A 209 -14.38 -15.33 18.78
N ALA A 210 -13.87 -14.61 19.78
CA ALA A 210 -12.58 -14.85 20.38
C ALA A 210 -12.68 -15.23 21.85
N GLN A 211 -11.87 -16.17 22.26
CA GLN A 211 -11.62 -16.48 23.67
C GLN A 211 -10.65 -15.46 24.25
N MET A 212 -11.11 -14.67 25.21
CA MET A 212 -10.28 -13.65 25.86
C MET A 212 -9.27 -14.26 26.85
N ARG A 213 -8.00 -13.83 26.74
CA ARG A 213 -6.92 -14.12 27.67
C ARG A 213 -6.28 -12.80 28.11
N GLY A 214 -6.79 -12.21 29.21
CA GLY A 214 -6.48 -10.84 29.55
C GLY A 214 -6.99 -9.88 28.47
N ASN A 215 -6.12 -9.01 27.94
CA ASN A 215 -6.47 -8.07 26.88
C ASN A 215 -6.36 -8.63 25.45
N LYS A 216 -5.93 -9.91 25.30
CA LYS A 216 -5.77 -10.56 24.00
C LYS A 216 -6.91 -11.52 23.72
N GLY A 217 -7.51 -11.43 22.55
CA GLY A 217 -8.50 -12.36 22.04
C GLY A 217 -7.87 -13.37 21.08
N ILE A 218 -8.08 -14.68 21.31
CA ILE A 218 -7.72 -15.73 20.36
C ILE A 218 -8.99 -16.19 19.66
N ILE A 219 -9.09 -15.96 18.35
CA ILE A 219 -10.27 -16.25 17.55
C ILE A 219 -10.45 -17.78 17.47
N GLN A 220 -11.66 -18.22 17.85
CA GLN A 220 -12.08 -19.62 17.81
C GLN A 220 -13.03 -19.91 16.65
N LYS A 221 -13.86 -18.93 16.28
CA LYS A 221 -14.86 -19.06 15.23
C LYS A 221 -14.96 -17.76 14.45
N VAL A 222 -14.90 -17.85 13.12
CA VAL A 222 -15.25 -16.75 12.21
C VAL A 222 -16.73 -16.84 11.89
N ASP A 223 -17.43 -15.72 11.95
CA ASP A 223 -18.86 -15.62 11.72
C ASP A 223 -19.15 -15.14 10.28
N THR A 224 -18.67 -13.97 9.94
CA THR A 224 -18.82 -13.42 8.58
C THR A 224 -17.49 -12.90 8.01
N VAL A 225 -17.45 -12.82 6.69
CA VAL A 225 -16.34 -12.24 5.91
C VAL A 225 -16.94 -11.21 4.96
N ASP A 226 -16.50 -9.95 5.08
CA ASP A 226 -17.02 -8.80 4.31
C ASP A 226 -18.56 -8.72 4.32
N GLY A 227 -19.16 -9.04 5.50
CA GLY A 227 -20.59 -9.05 5.74
C GLY A 227 -21.35 -10.24 5.14
N ARG A 228 -20.65 -11.25 4.59
CA ARG A 228 -21.23 -12.46 3.99
C ARG A 228 -20.93 -13.70 4.82
N PRO A 229 -21.80 -14.71 4.85
CA PRO A 229 -21.49 -16.01 5.43
C PRO A 229 -20.29 -16.68 4.73
N LEU A 230 -19.53 -17.48 5.49
CA LEU A 230 -18.29 -18.14 5.02
C LEU A 230 -18.48 -18.98 3.73
N GLU A 231 -19.61 -19.65 3.57
CA GLU A 231 -19.89 -20.50 2.42
C GLU A 231 -19.96 -19.72 1.09
N GLY A 232 -20.32 -18.43 1.15
CA GLY A 232 -20.40 -17.54 -0.02
C GLY A 232 -19.05 -16.98 -0.48
N VAL A 233 -18.06 -16.92 0.43
CA VAL A 233 -16.78 -16.23 0.19
C VAL A 233 -15.83 -17.08 -0.66
N SER A 234 -15.82 -18.39 -0.49
CA SER A 234 -14.92 -19.29 -1.22
C SER A 234 -15.16 -19.35 -2.75
N ARG A 235 -16.28 -18.79 -3.22
CA ARG A 235 -16.69 -18.77 -4.63
C ARG A 235 -16.38 -17.43 -5.32
N LEU A 236 -15.92 -16.42 -4.56
CA LEU A 236 -15.59 -15.12 -5.14
C LEU A 236 -14.30 -15.22 -5.98
N PRO A 237 -14.29 -14.62 -7.20
CA PRO A 237 -13.09 -14.58 -8.02
C PRO A 237 -11.98 -13.81 -7.34
N HIS A 238 -10.72 -14.11 -7.67
CA HIS A 238 -9.61 -13.30 -7.20
C HIS A 238 -9.49 -12.03 -8.03
N PHE A 239 -9.19 -10.92 -7.39
CA PHE A 239 -9.01 -9.62 -8.06
C PHE A 239 -7.98 -9.67 -9.19
N ALA A 240 -6.95 -10.50 -9.07
CA ALA A 240 -5.92 -10.68 -10.09
C ALA A 240 -6.44 -11.39 -11.35
N ASP A 241 -7.48 -12.21 -11.21
CA ASP A 241 -8.04 -13.03 -12.28
C ASP A 241 -9.20 -12.32 -13.02
N LEU A 242 -9.65 -11.14 -12.51
CA LEU A 242 -10.75 -10.37 -13.10
C LEU A 242 -10.33 -9.73 -14.42
N THR A 243 -11.22 -9.77 -15.41
CA THR A 243 -11.03 -9.12 -16.71
C THR A 243 -11.08 -7.61 -16.57
N SER A 244 -9.98 -6.93 -16.90
CA SER A 244 -9.87 -5.47 -16.81
C SER A 244 -10.39 -4.81 -18.08
N VAL A 245 -11.31 -3.84 -17.92
CA VAL A 245 -11.91 -3.07 -19.02
C VAL A 245 -11.69 -1.57 -18.85
N ASP A 246 -11.90 -0.80 -19.93
CA ASP A 246 -11.90 0.65 -19.85
C ASP A 246 -13.08 1.15 -19.01
N PRO A 247 -12.92 2.22 -18.23
CA PRO A 247 -14.03 2.89 -17.56
C PRO A 247 -15.07 3.39 -18.58
N THR A 248 -16.34 3.00 -18.37
CA THR A 248 -17.49 3.43 -19.20
C THR A 248 -18.58 4.10 -18.39
N GLU A 249 -18.59 3.89 -17.09
CA GLU A 249 -19.54 4.51 -16.15
C GLU A 249 -18.86 5.68 -15.43
N ARG A 250 -19.40 6.89 -15.64
CA ARG A 250 -18.88 8.12 -15.03
C ARG A 250 -19.28 8.22 -13.55
N LEU A 251 -18.31 8.54 -12.69
CA LEU A 251 -18.56 9.05 -11.34
C LEU A 251 -18.93 10.54 -11.48
N LYS A 252 -20.24 10.85 -11.54
CA LYS A 252 -20.71 12.24 -11.62
C LYS A 252 -20.38 12.97 -10.32
N LEU A 253 -19.56 14.02 -10.44
CA LEU A 253 -19.06 14.78 -9.29
C LEU A 253 -19.85 16.06 -9.04
N GLU A 254 -20.63 16.55 -10.00
CA GLU A 254 -21.45 17.73 -9.83
C GLU A 254 -22.35 17.60 -8.60
N ASN A 255 -22.12 18.45 -7.60
CA ASN A 255 -22.81 18.38 -6.30
C ASN A 255 -23.19 19.79 -5.84
N GLY A 256 -24.29 20.30 -6.43
CA GLY A 256 -24.85 21.59 -6.10
C GLY A 256 -24.32 22.77 -6.92
N HIS A 257 -25.19 23.78 -7.07
CA HIS A 257 -24.98 24.96 -7.92
C HIS A 257 -23.69 25.74 -7.65
N LYS A 258 -23.28 25.88 -6.38
CA LYS A 258 -22.14 26.70 -5.97
C LYS A 258 -20.81 25.94 -5.92
N GLU A 259 -20.82 24.64 -6.10
CA GLU A 259 -19.62 23.80 -5.96
C GLU A 259 -18.84 23.73 -7.29
N MET A 260 -18.06 24.77 -7.56
CA MET A 260 -17.36 24.93 -8.85
C MET A 260 -16.25 23.90 -9.06
N VAL A 261 -15.63 23.37 -7.99
CA VAL A 261 -14.53 22.38 -8.11
C VAL A 261 -15.02 21.13 -8.84
N THR A 262 -16.09 20.53 -8.36
CA THR A 262 -16.63 19.29 -8.91
C THR A 262 -17.31 19.50 -10.26
N ARG A 263 -17.97 20.65 -10.46
CA ARG A 263 -18.56 21.02 -11.74
C ARG A 263 -17.53 21.18 -12.86
N VAL A 264 -16.41 21.84 -12.56
CA VAL A 264 -15.29 22.01 -13.51
C VAL A 264 -14.64 20.66 -13.82
N LEU A 265 -14.43 19.80 -12.80
CA LEU A 265 -13.83 18.48 -13.00
C LEU A 265 -14.67 17.60 -13.92
N ASP A 266 -15.99 17.59 -13.75
CA ASP A 266 -16.91 16.82 -14.59
C ASP A 266 -16.83 17.22 -16.09
N LEU A 267 -16.49 18.48 -16.39
CA LEU A 267 -16.36 18.98 -17.74
C LEU A 267 -14.94 18.81 -18.32
N ILE A 268 -13.92 18.98 -17.46
CA ILE A 268 -12.53 19.06 -17.93
C ILE A 268 -11.77 17.75 -17.77
N SER A 269 -12.04 16.98 -16.73
CA SER A 269 -11.37 15.72 -16.47
C SER A 269 -12.33 14.75 -15.79
N PRO A 270 -13.34 14.23 -16.54
CA PRO A 270 -14.32 13.32 -15.98
C PRO A 270 -13.65 12.05 -15.45
N ILE A 271 -14.14 11.57 -14.32
CA ILE A 271 -13.61 10.37 -13.66
C ILE A 271 -14.63 9.25 -13.84
N GLY A 272 -14.17 8.10 -14.33
CA GLY A 272 -14.98 6.89 -14.44
C GLY A 272 -14.71 5.88 -13.34
N LYS A 273 -15.64 4.97 -13.09
CA LYS A 273 -15.46 3.80 -12.23
C LYS A 273 -14.32 2.94 -12.79
N GLY A 274 -13.26 2.71 -12.00
CA GLY A 274 -12.04 2.04 -12.45
C GLY A 274 -10.92 2.98 -12.94
N GLN A 275 -11.09 4.30 -12.84
CA GLN A 275 -10.11 5.28 -13.28
C GLN A 275 -8.83 5.29 -12.45
N ARG A 276 -7.67 5.49 -13.10
CA ARG A 276 -6.40 5.86 -12.47
C ARG A 276 -6.17 7.35 -12.66
N ALA A 277 -6.72 8.16 -11.74
CA ALA A 277 -6.65 9.61 -11.84
C ALA A 277 -5.49 10.17 -11.01
N LEU A 278 -4.75 11.11 -11.57
CA LEU A 278 -3.63 11.79 -10.94
C LEU A 278 -3.96 13.27 -10.79
N ILE A 279 -3.98 13.79 -9.57
CA ILE A 279 -4.06 15.21 -9.27
C ILE A 279 -2.64 15.73 -9.07
N VAL A 280 -2.15 16.48 -10.05
CA VAL A 280 -0.81 17.07 -10.04
C VAL A 280 -0.88 18.44 -9.40
N ALA A 281 -0.21 18.62 -8.28
CA ALA A 281 -0.40 19.81 -7.45
C ALA A 281 0.92 20.44 -6.98
N PRO A 282 1.22 21.67 -7.38
CA PRO A 282 2.18 22.48 -6.68
C PRO A 282 1.71 22.79 -5.24
N PRO A 283 2.62 23.13 -4.32
CA PRO A 283 2.22 23.51 -2.96
C PRO A 283 1.26 24.70 -2.95
N LYS A 284 0.26 24.68 -2.03
CA LYS A 284 -0.71 25.76 -1.78
C LYS A 284 -1.72 26.03 -2.92
N THR A 285 -1.99 25.07 -3.78
CA THR A 285 -2.96 25.21 -4.89
C THR A 285 -4.37 24.71 -4.58
N GLY A 286 -4.65 24.27 -3.35
CA GLY A 286 -5.98 23.81 -2.94
C GLY A 286 -6.20 22.30 -3.10
N LYS A 287 -5.13 21.50 -3.22
CA LYS A 287 -5.15 20.04 -3.34
C LYS A 287 -6.11 19.36 -2.33
N THR A 288 -5.94 19.64 -1.04
CA THR A 288 -6.71 18.99 0.05
C THR A 288 -8.20 19.33 -0.04
N ILE A 289 -8.55 20.59 -0.36
CA ILE A 289 -9.93 21.03 -0.57
C ILE A 289 -10.54 20.29 -1.76
N MET A 290 -9.82 20.15 -2.86
CA MET A 290 -10.27 19.40 -4.04
C MET A 290 -10.59 17.95 -3.70
N LEU A 291 -9.71 17.25 -2.98
CA LEU A 291 -9.97 15.88 -2.53
C LEU A 291 -11.20 15.77 -1.64
N GLN A 292 -11.38 16.70 -0.70
CA GLN A 292 -12.57 16.75 0.16
C GLN A 292 -13.85 16.90 -0.67
N ARG A 293 -13.86 17.81 -1.67
CA ARG A 293 -15.02 18.04 -2.55
C ARG A 293 -15.31 16.82 -3.43
N ILE A 294 -14.28 16.18 -3.98
CA ILE A 294 -14.45 14.93 -4.74
C ILE A 294 -15.06 13.84 -3.85
N ALA A 295 -14.51 13.63 -2.64
CA ALA A 295 -15.03 12.62 -1.72
C ALA A 295 -16.50 12.89 -1.33
N GLN A 296 -16.83 14.13 -0.99
CA GLN A 296 -18.19 14.54 -0.65
C GLN A 296 -19.16 14.32 -1.83
N ALA A 297 -18.73 14.64 -3.05
CA ALA A 297 -19.50 14.45 -4.25
C ALA A 297 -19.78 12.96 -4.54
N VAL A 298 -18.75 12.12 -4.45
CA VAL A 298 -18.90 10.67 -4.64
C VAL A 298 -19.84 10.08 -3.59
N ILE A 299 -19.69 10.42 -2.32
CA ILE A 299 -20.55 9.93 -1.24
C ILE A 299 -22.01 10.35 -1.44
N SER A 300 -22.24 11.57 -1.93
CA SER A 300 -23.57 12.12 -2.15
C SER A 300 -24.27 11.53 -3.38
N ASN A 301 -23.54 11.42 -4.49
CA ASN A 301 -24.09 11.05 -5.79
C ASN A 301 -24.04 9.54 -6.05
N HIS A 302 -23.13 8.82 -5.38
CA HIS A 302 -22.88 7.39 -5.54
C HIS A 302 -22.86 6.67 -4.18
N PRO A 303 -24.01 6.61 -3.48
CA PRO A 303 -24.10 6.00 -2.14
C PRO A 303 -23.80 4.49 -2.15
N GLU A 304 -23.85 3.84 -3.32
CA GLU A 304 -23.44 2.45 -3.53
C GLU A 304 -21.91 2.26 -3.49
N ALA A 305 -21.15 3.30 -3.79
CA ALA A 305 -19.70 3.25 -3.86
C ALA A 305 -19.07 3.29 -2.45
N HIS A 306 -18.06 2.45 -2.23
CA HIS A 306 -17.28 2.46 -1.00
C HIS A 306 -16.12 3.45 -1.11
N VAL A 307 -16.19 4.56 -0.39
CA VAL A 307 -15.15 5.60 -0.42
C VAL A 307 -14.14 5.38 0.70
N MET A 308 -12.87 5.28 0.33
CA MET A 308 -11.73 5.19 1.23
C MET A 308 -10.81 6.39 1.01
N VAL A 309 -10.34 7.01 2.08
CA VAL A 309 -9.31 8.05 2.03
C VAL A 309 -8.05 7.52 2.71
N VAL A 310 -6.96 7.48 1.98
CA VAL A 310 -5.67 6.95 2.46
C VAL A 310 -4.67 8.10 2.50
N LEU A 311 -4.30 8.53 3.72
CA LEU A 311 -3.39 9.66 3.97
C LEU A 311 -2.04 9.13 4.43
N ILE A 312 -1.00 9.37 3.63
CA ILE A 312 0.35 8.87 3.88
C ILE A 312 1.32 10.02 4.12
N ASP A 313 1.92 10.04 5.31
CA ASP A 313 2.89 11.08 5.74
C ASP A 313 2.30 12.49 5.68
N GLU A 314 0.97 12.63 5.84
CA GLU A 314 0.30 13.93 5.94
C GLU A 314 0.29 14.43 7.40
N ARG A 315 0.08 15.73 7.58
CA ARG A 315 0.11 16.37 8.90
C ARG A 315 -1.07 15.93 9.76
N PRO A 316 -0.90 15.75 11.09
CA PRO A 316 -1.97 15.34 11.99
C PRO A 316 -3.22 16.22 11.94
N GLU A 317 -3.05 17.54 11.76
CA GLU A 317 -4.16 18.48 11.62
C GLU A 317 -4.95 18.27 10.32
N GLU A 318 -4.27 17.96 9.19
CA GLU A 318 -4.91 17.66 7.90
C GLU A 318 -5.69 16.34 7.97
N VAL A 319 -5.15 15.33 8.67
CA VAL A 319 -5.84 14.06 8.95
C VAL A 319 -7.13 14.31 9.75
N THR A 320 -7.06 15.15 10.77
CA THR A 320 -8.21 15.48 11.61
C THR A 320 -9.28 16.23 10.83
N ASP A 321 -8.89 17.19 10.00
CA ASP A 321 -9.79 17.96 9.15
C ASP A 321 -10.50 17.04 8.13
N MET A 322 -9.76 16.16 7.46
CA MET A 322 -10.32 15.18 6.54
C MET A 322 -11.38 14.29 7.20
N ARG A 323 -11.11 13.77 8.40
CA ARG A 323 -12.07 12.94 9.15
C ARG A 323 -13.34 13.69 9.57
N ARG A 324 -13.23 14.98 9.85
CA ARG A 324 -14.38 15.82 10.22
C ARG A 324 -15.21 16.21 9.01
N SER A 325 -14.56 16.39 7.86
CA SER A 325 -15.18 16.88 6.63
C SER A 325 -15.90 15.80 5.83
N ILE A 326 -15.51 14.52 6.01
CA ILE A 326 -15.96 13.43 5.13
C ILE A 326 -16.47 12.25 5.95
N LYS A 327 -17.64 11.70 5.56
CA LYS A 327 -18.21 10.46 6.13
C LYS A 327 -17.73 9.24 5.32
N ALA A 328 -16.43 8.98 5.31
CA ALA A 328 -15.79 7.86 4.60
C ALA A 328 -14.89 7.06 5.53
N GLU A 329 -14.37 5.93 5.05
CA GLU A 329 -13.32 5.17 5.72
C GLU A 329 -11.99 5.93 5.55
N VAL A 330 -11.52 6.64 6.60
CA VAL A 330 -10.27 7.41 6.57
C VAL A 330 -9.18 6.64 7.29
N LEU A 331 -8.22 6.15 6.53
CA LEU A 331 -7.01 5.45 6.98
C LEU A 331 -5.81 6.39 6.86
N ALA A 332 -5.10 6.61 7.93
CA ALA A 332 -4.01 7.58 7.93
C ALA A 332 -2.77 7.06 8.68
N SER A 333 -1.62 7.36 8.12
CA SER A 333 -0.34 7.29 8.81
C SER A 333 0.32 8.67 8.69
N SER A 334 0.18 9.46 9.76
CA SER A 334 0.64 10.85 9.82
C SER A 334 2.16 10.98 9.90
N SER A 335 2.69 12.16 9.64
CA SER A 335 4.12 12.44 9.51
C SER A 335 4.95 12.18 10.78
N ASP A 336 4.31 12.04 11.93
CA ASP A 336 4.91 11.65 13.20
C ASP A 336 5.12 10.12 13.36
N ARG A 337 4.65 9.32 12.39
CA ARG A 337 4.75 7.86 12.42
C ARG A 337 6.01 7.33 11.72
N PRO A 338 6.48 6.12 12.10
CA PRO A 338 7.57 5.45 11.41
C PRO A 338 7.22 5.15 9.95
N THR A 339 8.24 5.14 9.07
CA THR A 339 8.08 4.83 7.64
C THR A 339 7.38 3.49 7.39
N GLY A 340 7.68 2.45 8.18
CA GLY A 340 7.04 1.15 8.06
C GLY A 340 5.51 1.17 8.27
N ASP A 341 4.99 2.12 9.07
CA ASP A 341 3.55 2.30 9.28
C ASP A 341 2.88 2.87 8.01
N HIS A 342 3.55 3.79 7.29
CA HIS A 342 3.07 4.33 6.03
C HIS A 342 2.84 3.24 4.98
N LEU A 343 3.80 2.32 4.88
CA LEU A 343 3.74 1.21 3.93
C LEU A 343 2.62 0.24 4.28
N LYS A 344 2.53 -0.16 5.56
CA LYS A 344 1.51 -1.11 6.03
C LYS A 344 0.10 -0.60 5.83
N VAL A 345 -0.17 0.67 6.15
CA VAL A 345 -1.50 1.28 5.96
C VAL A 345 -1.88 1.27 4.48
N ALA A 346 -0.96 1.69 3.59
CA ALA A 346 -1.24 1.73 2.16
C ALA A 346 -1.47 0.33 1.56
N GLU A 347 -0.65 -0.66 1.92
CA GLU A 347 -0.76 -2.03 1.42
C GLU A 347 -2.03 -2.72 1.92
N LEU A 348 -2.33 -2.62 3.22
CA LEU A 348 -3.51 -3.26 3.78
C LEU A 348 -4.82 -2.58 3.33
N ALA A 349 -4.80 -1.25 3.13
CA ALA A 349 -5.91 -0.52 2.53
C ALA A 349 -6.20 -0.98 1.10
N LEU A 350 -5.15 -1.19 0.27
CA LEU A 350 -5.31 -1.72 -1.07
C LEU A 350 -5.89 -3.15 -1.05
N GLU A 351 -5.37 -4.03 -0.19
CA GLU A 351 -5.88 -5.40 -0.11
C GLU A 351 -7.35 -5.42 0.33
N ARG A 352 -7.73 -4.56 1.28
CA ARG A 352 -9.14 -4.37 1.67
C ARG A 352 -9.99 -3.91 0.49
N ALA A 353 -9.54 -2.92 -0.27
CA ALA A 353 -10.24 -2.45 -1.46
C ALA A 353 -10.44 -3.57 -2.50
N ARG A 354 -9.41 -4.38 -2.76
CA ARG A 354 -9.49 -5.55 -3.64
C ARG A 354 -10.54 -6.55 -3.19
N ARG A 355 -10.60 -6.83 -1.86
CA ARG A 355 -11.64 -7.74 -1.31
C ARG A 355 -13.04 -7.19 -1.52
N LEU A 356 -13.22 -5.89 -1.33
CA LEU A 356 -14.51 -5.25 -1.58
C LEU A 356 -14.93 -5.33 -3.06
N VAL A 357 -13.99 -5.09 -4.00
CA VAL A 357 -14.26 -5.23 -5.45
C VAL A 357 -14.68 -6.65 -5.81
N GLU A 358 -14.00 -7.67 -5.27
CA GLU A 358 -14.36 -9.08 -5.46
C GLU A 358 -15.79 -9.40 -5.00
N THR A 359 -16.33 -8.62 -4.07
CA THR A 359 -17.74 -8.74 -3.65
C THR A 359 -18.73 -8.01 -4.56
N GLY A 360 -18.26 -7.39 -5.64
CA GLY A 360 -19.09 -6.62 -6.59
C GLY A 360 -19.29 -5.16 -6.20
N LYS A 361 -18.51 -4.60 -5.26
CA LYS A 361 -18.59 -3.19 -4.88
C LYS A 361 -17.71 -2.32 -5.75
N ASP A 362 -18.19 -1.12 -6.06
CA ASP A 362 -17.37 -0.05 -6.60
C ASP A 362 -16.62 0.64 -5.46
N VAL A 363 -15.30 0.66 -5.54
CA VAL A 363 -14.42 1.24 -4.52
C VAL A 363 -13.70 2.45 -5.09
N VAL A 364 -13.72 3.56 -4.36
CA VAL A 364 -12.99 4.78 -4.71
C VAL A 364 -11.98 5.07 -3.61
N ILE A 365 -10.69 5.01 -3.95
CA ILE A 365 -9.59 5.39 -3.06
C ILE A 365 -9.11 6.79 -3.43
N LEU A 366 -9.12 7.72 -2.46
CA LEU A 366 -8.42 8.98 -2.54
C LEU A 366 -7.10 8.84 -1.78
N LEU A 367 -5.97 8.87 -2.52
CA LEU A 367 -4.63 8.63 -1.96
C LEU A 367 -3.83 9.93 -1.90
N ASP A 368 -3.59 10.43 -0.72
CA ASP A 368 -2.80 11.63 -0.49
C ASP A 368 -1.57 11.33 0.38
N SER A 369 -0.36 11.27 -0.17
CA SER A 369 0.02 11.45 -1.57
C SER A 369 0.84 10.27 -2.11
N ILE A 370 0.76 10.04 -3.41
CA ILE A 370 1.61 9.06 -4.11
C ILE A 370 3.09 9.41 -3.96
N THR A 371 3.44 10.71 -4.04
CA THR A 371 4.82 11.18 -3.90
C THR A 371 5.41 10.79 -2.54
N ARG A 372 4.67 11.01 -1.46
CA ARG A 372 5.11 10.65 -0.10
C ARG A 372 5.17 9.13 0.09
N LEU A 373 4.21 8.40 -0.46
CA LEU A 373 4.22 6.94 -0.46
C LEU A 373 5.47 6.40 -1.17
N ALA A 374 5.80 6.92 -2.36
CA ALA A 374 7.00 6.55 -3.11
C ALA A 374 8.29 6.88 -2.35
N ARG A 375 8.35 8.04 -1.69
CA ARG A 375 9.48 8.40 -0.81
C ARG A 375 9.63 7.41 0.37
N ALA A 376 8.52 6.99 0.98
CA ALA A 376 8.52 6.01 2.07
C ALA A 376 9.06 4.66 1.60
N PHE A 377 8.63 4.18 0.42
CA PHE A 377 9.17 2.96 -0.17
C PHE A 377 10.67 3.10 -0.51
N ASN A 378 11.09 4.26 -1.05
CA ASN A 378 12.50 4.49 -1.36
C ASN A 378 13.40 4.48 -0.11
N LYS A 379 12.87 4.92 1.03
CA LYS A 379 13.58 4.89 2.31
C LYS A 379 13.67 3.47 2.92
N GLU A 380 12.71 2.60 2.64
CA GLU A 380 12.64 1.22 3.18
C GLU A 380 13.44 0.21 2.36
N VAL A 381 13.68 0.49 1.06
CA VAL A 381 14.47 -0.40 0.21
C VAL A 381 15.95 -0.28 0.59
N ASP A 382 16.58 -1.41 0.94
CA ASP A 382 18.02 -1.52 1.07
C ASP A 382 18.70 -1.09 -0.23
N ASN A 383 19.69 -0.22 -0.12
CA ASN A 383 20.35 0.43 -1.25
C ASN A 383 20.90 -0.63 -2.23
N SER A 384 20.26 -0.80 -3.39
CA SER A 384 20.64 -1.82 -4.37
C SER A 384 21.87 -1.45 -5.20
N GLY A 385 22.38 -0.21 -5.01
CA GLY A 385 23.44 0.36 -5.82
C GLY A 385 23.00 0.79 -7.24
N ARG A 386 21.72 0.60 -7.60
CA ARG A 386 21.14 1.02 -8.88
C ARG A 386 20.22 2.21 -8.70
N THR A 387 20.81 3.37 -8.49
CA THR A 387 20.06 4.61 -8.22
C THR A 387 19.79 5.33 -9.54
N MET A 388 18.51 5.65 -9.78
CA MET A 388 18.07 6.53 -10.86
C MET A 388 18.43 8.00 -10.54
N SER A 389 18.25 8.91 -11.51
CA SER A 389 18.36 10.35 -11.27
C SER A 389 17.45 10.76 -10.10
N GLY A 390 17.89 11.74 -9.31
CA GLY A 390 17.12 12.19 -8.14
C GLY A 390 17.23 11.32 -6.88
N GLY A 391 18.11 10.28 -6.86
CA GLY A 391 18.32 9.45 -5.67
C GLY A 391 17.22 8.40 -5.43
N VAL A 392 16.47 8.02 -6.47
CA VAL A 392 15.43 6.98 -6.42
C VAL A 392 16.04 5.62 -6.74
N ASP A 393 15.89 4.62 -5.88
CA ASP A 393 16.22 3.23 -6.24
C ASP A 393 15.23 2.71 -7.29
N SER A 394 15.73 2.07 -8.34
CA SER A 394 14.91 1.57 -9.45
C SER A 394 13.79 0.60 -9.01
N ARG A 395 14.00 -0.12 -7.91
CA ARG A 395 13.02 -1.06 -7.33
C ARG A 395 12.04 -0.39 -6.38
N ALA A 396 12.37 0.80 -5.86
CA ALA A 396 11.54 1.49 -4.87
C ALA A 396 10.17 1.90 -5.42
N LEU A 397 10.08 2.17 -6.72
CA LEU A 397 8.85 2.60 -7.37
C LEU A 397 7.93 1.44 -7.81
N GLU A 398 8.42 0.20 -7.81
CA GLU A 398 7.64 -0.96 -8.26
C GLU A 398 6.37 -1.17 -7.42
N ARG A 399 6.51 -1.17 -6.08
CA ARG A 399 5.36 -1.36 -5.16
C ARG A 399 4.35 -0.20 -5.22
N PRO A 400 4.75 1.08 -5.14
CA PRO A 400 3.83 2.21 -5.35
C PRO A 400 3.12 2.19 -6.70
N LYS A 401 3.83 1.88 -7.79
CA LYS A 401 3.21 1.72 -9.12
C LYS A 401 2.19 0.59 -9.16
N ARG A 402 2.47 -0.54 -8.49
CA ARG A 402 1.53 -1.65 -8.36
C ARG A 402 0.28 -1.27 -7.55
N ILE A 403 0.43 -0.40 -6.52
CA ILE A 403 -0.70 0.13 -5.75
C ILE A 403 -1.57 0.99 -6.67
N PHE A 404 -1.02 2.01 -7.31
CA PHE A 404 -1.76 2.91 -8.18
C PHE A 404 -2.28 2.21 -9.45
N GLY A 405 -1.49 1.32 -10.04
CA GLY A 405 -1.83 0.51 -11.20
C GLY A 405 -2.90 -0.56 -10.95
N ALA A 406 -3.27 -0.80 -9.69
CA ALA A 406 -4.34 -1.73 -9.34
C ALA A 406 -5.72 -1.23 -9.78
N ALA A 407 -5.92 0.09 -9.95
CA ALA A 407 -7.19 0.67 -10.36
C ALA A 407 -7.62 0.15 -11.74
N ARG A 408 -8.86 -0.36 -11.80
CA ARG A 408 -9.49 -0.92 -13.00
C ARG A 408 -11.00 -1.07 -12.83
N ALA A 409 -11.73 -0.97 -13.93
CA ALA A 409 -13.06 -1.53 -14.02
C ALA A 409 -12.96 -3.02 -14.38
N THR A 410 -13.91 -3.84 -13.94
CA THR A 410 -13.91 -5.28 -14.22
C THR A 410 -15.24 -5.72 -14.83
N GLU A 411 -15.25 -6.79 -15.63
CA GLU A 411 -16.47 -7.32 -16.23
C GLU A 411 -17.27 -8.16 -15.22
N GLU A 412 -16.59 -8.93 -14.36
CA GLU A 412 -17.24 -9.95 -13.55
C GLU A 412 -17.57 -9.48 -12.12
N ALA A 413 -17.03 -8.31 -11.70
CA ALA A 413 -17.15 -7.82 -10.34
C ALA A 413 -17.33 -6.29 -10.30
N GLY A 414 -16.97 -5.66 -9.18
CA GLY A 414 -17.01 -4.20 -9.07
C GLY A 414 -15.81 -3.52 -9.73
N SER A 415 -15.61 -2.25 -9.40
CA SER A 415 -14.51 -1.45 -9.89
C SER A 415 -13.61 -0.92 -8.77
N LEU A 416 -12.33 -0.69 -9.07
CA LEU A 416 -11.41 0.03 -8.20
C LEU A 416 -10.96 1.32 -8.89
N THR A 417 -11.40 2.46 -8.40
CA THR A 417 -10.95 3.79 -8.81
C THR A 417 -9.91 4.29 -7.83
N ILE A 418 -8.77 4.80 -8.31
CA ILE A 418 -7.76 5.43 -7.45
C ILE A 418 -7.49 6.85 -7.96
N ILE A 419 -7.74 7.82 -7.10
CA ILE A 419 -7.45 9.25 -7.30
C ILE A 419 -6.28 9.59 -6.41
N GLY A 420 -5.08 9.62 -6.98
CA GLY A 420 -3.85 9.88 -6.25
C GLY A 420 -3.34 11.30 -6.46
N THR A 421 -2.72 11.90 -5.45
CA THR A 421 -2.08 13.21 -5.59
C THR A 421 -0.59 13.07 -5.83
N ALA A 422 -0.05 13.83 -6.77
CA ALA A 422 1.37 13.97 -7.03
C ALA A 422 1.82 15.40 -6.71
N LEU A 423 2.87 15.53 -5.92
CA LEU A 423 3.46 16.82 -5.58
C LEU A 423 4.52 17.19 -6.63
N ILE A 424 4.41 18.38 -7.18
CA ILE A 424 5.38 18.98 -8.11
C ILE A 424 5.87 20.33 -7.59
N ASP A 425 6.90 20.89 -8.20
CA ASP A 425 7.49 22.21 -7.83
C ASP A 425 7.90 22.29 -6.35
N THR A 426 8.35 21.15 -5.79
CA THR A 426 8.82 21.06 -4.40
C THR A 426 10.29 21.44 -4.26
N GLY A 427 11.00 21.64 -5.37
CA GLY A 427 12.46 21.81 -5.41
C GLY A 427 13.23 20.48 -5.23
N SER A 428 12.54 19.35 -5.23
CA SER A 428 13.13 18.01 -5.08
C SER A 428 13.19 17.27 -6.41
N ARG A 429 14.39 16.97 -6.89
CA ARG A 429 14.58 16.12 -8.07
C ARG A 429 13.97 14.72 -7.93
N MET A 430 13.91 14.20 -6.71
CA MET A 430 13.24 12.93 -6.43
C MET A 430 11.76 13.00 -6.79
N ASP A 431 11.07 14.08 -6.45
CA ASP A 431 9.63 14.23 -6.72
C ASP A 431 9.36 14.37 -8.21
N GLU A 432 10.25 15.02 -8.96
CA GLU A 432 10.15 15.12 -10.42
C GLU A 432 10.23 13.73 -11.07
N VAL A 433 11.20 12.90 -10.65
CA VAL A 433 11.33 11.52 -11.13
C VAL A 433 10.10 10.70 -10.76
N ILE A 434 9.63 10.79 -9.50
CA ILE A 434 8.43 10.10 -9.05
C ILE A 434 7.24 10.51 -9.91
N PHE A 435 7.03 11.80 -10.12
CA PHE A 435 5.92 12.31 -10.92
C PHE A 435 5.93 11.75 -12.36
N GLU A 436 7.06 11.85 -13.07
CA GLU A 436 7.18 11.33 -14.43
C GLU A 436 6.89 9.82 -14.53
N GLU A 437 7.35 9.05 -13.54
CA GLU A 437 7.10 7.61 -13.48
C GLU A 437 5.63 7.24 -13.23
N PHE A 438 4.87 8.08 -12.53
CA PHE A 438 3.43 7.88 -12.29
C PHE A 438 2.55 8.45 -13.40
N LYS A 439 2.98 9.52 -14.09
CA LYS A 439 2.28 10.12 -15.22
C LYS A 439 2.01 9.10 -16.33
N GLY A 440 3.00 8.23 -16.59
CA GLY A 440 2.84 7.13 -17.55
C GLY A 440 1.83 6.06 -17.13
N THR A 441 1.56 5.92 -15.83
CA THR A 441 0.66 4.89 -15.28
C THR A 441 -0.81 5.35 -15.24
N GLY A 442 -1.05 6.66 -15.09
CA GLY A 442 -2.39 7.25 -15.04
C GLY A 442 -3.11 7.25 -16.40
N ASN A 443 -4.44 7.31 -16.36
CA ASN A 443 -5.30 7.51 -17.54
C ASN A 443 -6.26 8.70 -17.38
N SER A 444 -6.11 9.49 -16.33
CA SER A 444 -6.75 10.78 -16.11
C SER A 444 -5.80 11.68 -15.32
N GLU A 445 -5.69 12.94 -15.69
CA GLU A 445 -4.80 13.91 -15.07
C GLU A 445 -5.54 15.23 -14.84
N VAL A 446 -5.41 15.76 -13.62
CA VAL A 446 -5.88 17.08 -13.21
C VAL A 446 -4.68 17.86 -12.72
N THR A 447 -4.22 18.83 -13.52
CA THR A 447 -3.06 19.66 -13.15
C THR A 447 -3.55 20.95 -12.50
N LEU A 448 -3.09 21.20 -11.27
CA LEU A 448 -3.31 22.47 -10.57
C LEU A 448 -2.24 23.48 -10.94
N ASP A 449 -2.65 24.73 -11.09
CA ASP A 449 -1.79 25.82 -11.51
C ASP A 449 -1.55 26.83 -10.37
N ARG A 450 -0.27 27.10 -10.13
CA ARG A 450 0.16 27.99 -9.05
C ARG A 450 -0.26 29.45 -9.31
N LEU A 451 -0.22 29.92 -10.57
CA LEU A 451 -0.61 31.29 -10.93
C LEU A 451 -2.09 31.54 -10.71
N LEU A 452 -2.95 30.54 -10.99
CA LEU A 452 -4.38 30.60 -10.70
C LEU A 452 -4.61 30.76 -9.18
N ALA A 453 -3.93 29.95 -8.36
CA ALA A 453 -4.04 30.00 -6.92
C ALA A 453 -3.53 31.33 -6.34
N GLU A 454 -2.41 31.86 -6.83
CA GLU A 454 -1.85 33.17 -6.42
C GLU A 454 -2.81 34.32 -6.76
N LYS A 455 -3.50 34.24 -7.90
CA LYS A 455 -4.54 35.20 -8.30
C LYS A 455 -5.91 34.95 -7.65
N ARG A 456 -6.02 33.95 -6.75
CA ARG A 456 -7.26 33.56 -6.07
C ARG A 456 -8.38 33.11 -7.02
N VAL A 457 -8.03 32.57 -8.19
CA VAL A 457 -8.96 31.95 -9.12
C VAL A 457 -9.10 30.48 -8.78
N PHE A 458 -10.27 30.05 -8.33
CA PHE A 458 -10.54 28.68 -7.90
C PHE A 458 -11.76 28.11 -8.62
N PRO A 459 -11.73 26.78 -8.98
CA PRO A 459 -10.63 25.83 -8.77
C PRO A 459 -9.39 26.23 -9.59
N ALA A 460 -8.21 26.06 -9.01
CA ALA A 460 -6.95 26.39 -9.66
C ALA A 460 -6.52 25.32 -10.69
N VAL A 461 -7.42 24.88 -11.55
CA VAL A 461 -7.20 23.81 -12.53
C VAL A 461 -6.67 24.38 -13.85
N ASN A 462 -5.54 23.89 -14.32
CA ASN A 462 -5.04 24.17 -15.65
C ASN A 462 -5.80 23.35 -16.69
N ILE A 463 -6.72 23.97 -17.40
CA ILE A 463 -7.62 23.32 -18.36
C ILE A 463 -6.83 22.66 -19.49
N ALA A 464 -5.76 23.31 -19.95
CA ALA A 464 -4.97 22.83 -21.09
C ALA A 464 -4.14 21.57 -20.74
N GLN A 465 -3.74 21.43 -19.46
CA GLN A 465 -2.94 20.31 -18.98
C GLN A 465 -3.76 19.21 -18.30
N SER A 466 -5.08 19.36 -18.25
CA SER A 466 -5.98 18.40 -17.60
C SER A 466 -6.84 17.67 -18.61
N GLY A 467 -7.14 16.41 -18.35
CA GLY A 467 -8.00 15.60 -19.20
C GLY A 467 -8.01 14.12 -18.84
N THR A 468 -8.93 13.40 -19.45
CA THR A 468 -9.11 11.95 -19.25
C THR A 468 -8.94 11.24 -20.58
N ARG A 469 -8.15 10.15 -20.60
CA ARG A 469 -8.01 9.31 -21.79
C ARG A 469 -9.30 8.57 -22.07
N LYS A 470 -9.71 8.50 -23.34
CA LYS A 470 -10.96 7.87 -23.78
C LYS A 470 -12.19 8.45 -23.08
N GLU A 471 -12.20 9.76 -22.83
CA GLU A 471 -13.31 10.47 -22.17
C GLU A 471 -14.63 10.36 -22.95
N GLU A 472 -14.56 10.09 -24.25
CA GLU A 472 -15.71 9.81 -25.10
C GLU A 472 -16.56 8.62 -24.62
N LYS A 473 -15.96 7.70 -23.82
CA LYS A 473 -16.68 6.58 -23.22
C LYS A 473 -17.45 6.97 -21.95
N LEU A 474 -17.14 8.12 -21.35
CA LEU A 474 -17.72 8.63 -20.11
C LEU A 474 -18.82 9.67 -20.33
N PHE A 475 -18.93 10.20 -21.56
CA PHE A 475 -19.94 11.15 -21.96
C PHE A 475 -20.95 10.51 -22.90
N THR A 476 -22.16 11.05 -22.95
CA THR A 476 -23.04 10.83 -24.09
C THR A 476 -22.45 11.52 -25.32
N GLN A 477 -22.81 11.07 -26.54
CA GLN A 477 -22.33 11.67 -27.77
C GLN A 477 -22.59 13.20 -27.81
N ARG A 478 -23.78 13.63 -27.34
CA ARG A 478 -24.15 15.04 -27.25
C ARG A 478 -23.26 15.84 -26.30
N GLU A 479 -23.06 15.31 -25.07
CA GLU A 479 -22.18 15.95 -24.07
C GLU A 479 -20.75 16.06 -24.61
N TYR A 480 -20.23 14.98 -25.20
CA TYR A 480 -18.86 14.92 -25.72
C TYR A 480 -18.60 16.00 -26.78
N GLU A 481 -19.51 16.16 -27.75
CA GLU A 481 -19.39 17.19 -28.79
C GLU A 481 -19.38 18.60 -28.20
N LYS A 482 -20.22 18.86 -27.19
CA LYS A 482 -20.28 20.16 -26.51
C LYS A 482 -19.06 20.42 -25.64
N VAL A 483 -18.59 19.44 -24.90
CA VAL A 483 -17.34 19.52 -24.10
C VAL A 483 -16.14 19.76 -25.03
N LYS A 484 -16.07 19.09 -26.18
CA LYS A 484 -15.03 19.31 -27.17
C LYS A 484 -15.04 20.76 -27.68
N LYS A 485 -16.22 21.30 -28.02
CA LYS A 485 -16.38 22.70 -28.42
C LYS A 485 -15.98 23.67 -27.32
N LEU A 486 -16.39 23.40 -26.06
CA LEU A 486 -16.00 24.17 -24.88
C LEU A 486 -14.48 24.24 -24.74
N ARG A 487 -13.79 23.10 -24.81
CA ARG A 487 -12.33 23.03 -24.68
C ARG A 487 -11.64 23.82 -25.80
N GLN A 488 -12.11 23.73 -27.03
CA GLN A 488 -11.56 24.53 -28.16
C GLN A 488 -11.64 26.02 -27.88
N MET A 489 -12.77 26.51 -27.34
CA MET A 489 -12.92 27.92 -26.97
C MET A 489 -11.98 28.32 -25.82
N LEU A 490 -11.82 27.45 -24.79
CA LEU A 490 -10.98 27.73 -23.62
C LEU A 490 -9.48 27.67 -23.94
N PHE A 491 -9.06 26.85 -24.89
CA PHE A 491 -7.66 26.77 -25.34
C PHE A 491 -7.19 27.98 -26.14
N ALA A 492 -8.13 28.76 -26.69
CA ALA A 492 -7.79 29.97 -27.42
C ALA A 492 -7.35 31.14 -26.53
N VAL A 493 -7.50 31.06 -25.20
CA VAL A 493 -7.20 32.12 -24.25
C VAL A 493 -6.21 31.67 -23.19
N LYS A 494 -5.62 32.61 -22.45
CA LYS A 494 -4.65 32.30 -21.39
C LYS A 494 -5.30 31.50 -20.26
N PRO A 495 -4.56 30.62 -19.55
CA PRO A 495 -5.12 29.73 -18.53
C PRO A 495 -5.96 30.44 -17.46
N VAL A 496 -5.52 31.62 -16.99
CA VAL A 496 -6.24 32.40 -15.98
C VAL A 496 -7.57 32.91 -16.53
N GLU A 497 -7.55 33.53 -17.70
CA GLU A 497 -8.73 34.06 -18.38
C GLU A 497 -9.72 32.94 -18.74
N ALA A 498 -9.20 31.77 -19.16
CA ALA A 498 -10.01 30.60 -19.47
C ALA A 498 -10.79 30.11 -18.24
N MET A 499 -10.12 29.97 -17.07
CA MET A 499 -10.77 29.51 -15.84
C MET A 499 -11.76 30.55 -15.30
N GLU A 500 -11.40 31.84 -15.29
CA GLU A 500 -12.31 32.94 -14.89
C GLU A 500 -13.56 32.97 -15.77
N ALA A 501 -13.39 32.87 -17.08
CA ALA A 501 -14.49 32.83 -18.03
C ALA A 501 -15.40 31.61 -17.81
N LEU A 502 -14.79 30.43 -17.60
CA LEU A 502 -15.54 29.18 -17.35
C LEU A 502 -16.36 29.31 -16.05
N VAL A 503 -15.75 29.67 -14.94
CA VAL A 503 -16.41 29.82 -13.62
C VAL A 503 -17.53 30.86 -13.70
N LYS A 504 -17.26 32.03 -14.32
CA LYS A 504 -18.26 33.09 -14.50
C LYS A 504 -19.45 32.66 -15.33
N ARG A 505 -19.24 31.82 -16.37
CA ARG A 505 -20.35 31.27 -17.18
C ARG A 505 -21.11 30.20 -16.42
N LEU A 506 -20.41 29.21 -15.79
CA LEU A 506 -21.01 28.14 -15.00
C LEU A 506 -21.88 28.66 -13.86
N SER A 507 -21.46 29.77 -13.23
CA SER A 507 -22.23 30.34 -12.10
C SER A 507 -23.62 30.87 -12.46
N ARG A 508 -23.95 30.97 -13.76
CA ARG A 508 -25.27 31.41 -14.25
C ARG A 508 -26.26 30.25 -14.35
N TYR A 509 -25.79 28.99 -14.31
CA TYR A 509 -26.58 27.78 -14.52
C TYR A 509 -26.55 26.90 -13.27
N THR A 510 -27.68 26.27 -12.99
CA THR A 510 -27.80 25.38 -11.83
C THR A 510 -27.01 24.08 -12.05
N TYR A 511 -27.06 23.54 -13.26
CA TYR A 511 -26.42 22.29 -13.65
C TYR A 511 -25.50 22.46 -14.87
N ASN A 512 -24.53 21.55 -15.00
CA ASN A 512 -23.62 21.52 -16.15
C ASN A 512 -24.35 21.24 -17.46
N ASP A 513 -25.41 20.43 -17.43
CA ASP A 513 -26.20 20.09 -18.61
C ASP A 513 -26.87 21.35 -19.19
N GLU A 514 -27.45 22.23 -18.34
CA GLU A 514 -28.02 23.52 -18.74
C GLU A 514 -26.98 24.42 -19.44
N PHE A 515 -25.76 24.48 -18.85
CA PHE A 515 -24.66 25.23 -19.43
C PHE A 515 -24.22 24.65 -20.78
N LEU A 516 -24.12 23.32 -20.88
CA LEU A 516 -23.75 22.67 -22.12
C LEU A 516 -24.81 22.89 -23.22
N ASP A 517 -26.09 23.00 -22.86
CA ASP A 517 -27.18 23.20 -23.81
C ASP A 517 -27.14 24.55 -24.53
N GLU A 518 -26.50 25.55 -23.91
CA GLU A 518 -26.29 26.86 -24.54
C GLU A 518 -25.00 26.98 -25.36
N LEU A 519 -24.17 25.94 -25.43
CA LEU A 519 -22.97 25.87 -26.26
C LEU A 519 -23.28 25.31 -27.66
#